data_b8d4719d8c896c2b98f4817db32edb74
#
_entry.id   b8d4719d8c896c2b98f4817db32edb74
#
_cell.length_a   1.000
_cell.length_b   1.000
_cell.length_c   1.000
_cell.angle_alpha   90.00
_cell.angle_beta   90.00
_cell.angle_gamma   90.00
#
_symmetry.space_group_name_H-M   'P 1'
#
loop_
_entity.id
_entity.type
_entity.pdbx_description
1 polymer ?
#
loop_
_entity_poly.entity_id
_entity_poly.type
_entity_poly.pdbx_seq_one_letter_code
_entity_poly.pdbx_strand_id
1 'polypeptide(L)'
;MGAQLRIYRRRMRSVKATKKITKAMELISASRIVKAQQRVTASTPYARELTRAVSAVATYSSTNHPLTTPSEKPIRAAILIISADRGMAGAYSNNAIKEGEQLATLLKERGLQTTSYLVGRKAVNYYRFRNRAIAGSWSGFSDNPTYENAKEVADALIIAFLADAQADVAGVDEIHIIFTEFESMMTQNAQAKRMLPLEVVESAAPVPGGLLPMYEFEPSGEKVLNALLPRYIEARVFNAMLQSAASEHAARRRAMKSATDNADELIKSLTRLANAARQAEITQEISEIVGGADALASASAGSE
;
A
#
# COMPACT_ATOMS: atom_id res chain seq x y z
N MET A 1 -20.20 41.29 -17.53
CA MET A 1 -19.85 40.28 -16.50
C MET A 1 -18.35 40.29 -16.24
N GLY A 2 -17.92 40.63 -15.03
CA GLY A 2 -16.54 40.84 -14.68
C GLY A 2 -15.67 39.58 -14.88
N ALA A 3 -14.44 39.79 -15.30
CA ALA A 3 -13.50 38.72 -15.55
C ALA A 3 -13.30 37.82 -14.31
N GLN A 4 -13.28 38.41 -13.11
CA GLN A 4 -13.09 37.70 -11.84
C GLN A 4 -14.27 36.77 -11.52
N LEU A 5 -15.53 37.21 -11.71
CA LEU A 5 -16.71 36.39 -11.50
C LEU A 5 -16.71 35.12 -12.39
N ARG A 6 -16.28 35.26 -13.66
CA ARG A 6 -16.14 34.14 -14.59
C ARG A 6 -15.08 33.15 -14.11
N ILE A 7 -13.95 33.61 -13.58
CA ILE A 7 -12.86 32.77 -13.04
C ILE A 7 -13.38 31.97 -11.83
N TYR A 8 -14.03 32.63 -10.85
CA TYR A 8 -14.56 31.93 -9.66
C TYR A 8 -15.62 30.89 -10.04
N ARG A 9 -16.53 31.19 -10.96
CA ARG A 9 -17.53 30.24 -11.44
C ARG A 9 -16.90 29.05 -12.18
N ARG A 10 -15.83 29.26 -12.95
CA ARG A 10 -15.09 28.20 -13.62
C ARG A 10 -14.40 27.30 -12.61
N ARG A 11 -13.69 27.88 -11.63
CA ARG A 11 -13.04 27.13 -10.55
C ARG A 11 -14.04 26.31 -9.73
N MET A 12 -15.16 26.93 -9.36
CA MET A 12 -16.23 26.24 -8.62
C MET A 12 -16.79 25.03 -9.38
N ARG A 13 -16.99 25.14 -10.69
CA ARG A 13 -17.41 24.00 -11.52
C ARG A 13 -16.39 22.86 -11.51
N SER A 14 -15.12 23.18 -11.65
CA SER A 14 -14.03 22.18 -11.59
C SER A 14 -13.98 21.48 -10.22
N VAL A 15 -14.02 22.24 -9.12
CA VAL A 15 -14.00 21.67 -7.76
C VAL A 15 -15.23 20.81 -7.49
N LYS A 16 -16.43 21.23 -7.93
CA LYS A 16 -17.65 20.41 -7.84
C LYS A 16 -17.54 19.08 -8.60
N ALA A 17 -16.90 19.09 -9.78
CA ALA A 17 -16.64 17.86 -10.52
C ALA A 17 -15.65 16.95 -9.76
N THR A 18 -14.54 17.50 -9.26
CA THR A 18 -13.56 16.77 -8.43
C THR A 18 -14.23 16.16 -7.19
N LYS A 19 -15.07 16.92 -6.48
CA LYS A 19 -15.83 16.42 -5.33
C LYS A 19 -16.69 15.19 -5.67
N LYS A 20 -17.37 15.21 -6.83
CA LYS A 20 -18.17 14.04 -7.26
C LYS A 20 -17.29 12.81 -7.48
N ILE A 21 -16.11 12.99 -8.09
CA ILE A 21 -15.17 11.91 -8.35
C ILE A 21 -14.61 11.36 -7.02
N THR A 22 -14.15 12.22 -6.11
CA THR A 22 -13.60 11.79 -4.82
C THR A 22 -14.65 11.07 -3.98
N LYS A 23 -15.90 11.55 -3.98
CA LYS A 23 -17.00 10.89 -3.28
C LYS A 23 -17.31 9.51 -3.84
N ALA A 24 -17.33 9.37 -5.17
CA ALA A 24 -17.51 8.07 -5.81
C ALA A 24 -16.36 7.11 -5.47
N MET A 25 -15.10 7.58 -5.49
CA MET A 25 -13.93 6.77 -5.14
C MET A 25 -13.92 6.37 -3.65
N GLU A 26 -14.39 7.22 -2.75
CA GLU A 26 -14.59 6.90 -1.34
C GLU A 26 -15.53 5.70 -1.18
N LEU A 27 -16.70 5.72 -1.86
CA LEU A 27 -17.70 4.66 -1.79
C LEU A 27 -17.20 3.34 -2.41
N ILE A 28 -16.54 3.41 -3.58
CA ILE A 28 -15.92 2.24 -4.21
C ILE A 28 -14.87 1.62 -3.29
N SER A 29 -14.02 2.44 -2.68
CA SER A 29 -12.99 1.94 -1.76
C SER A 29 -13.62 1.29 -0.53
N ALA A 30 -14.70 1.85 0.02
CA ALA A 30 -15.44 1.25 1.14
C ALA A 30 -15.97 -0.15 0.81
N SER A 31 -16.56 -0.34 -0.37
CA SER A 31 -17.02 -1.66 -0.84
C SER A 31 -15.86 -2.65 -1.01
N ARG A 32 -14.72 -2.18 -1.58
CA ARG A 32 -13.55 -3.03 -1.80
C ARG A 32 -12.86 -3.47 -0.51
N ILE A 33 -12.87 -2.65 0.55
CA ILE A 33 -12.35 -3.05 1.86
C ILE A 33 -13.10 -4.29 2.37
N VAL A 34 -14.42 -4.29 2.32
CA VAL A 34 -15.23 -5.42 2.79
C VAL A 34 -14.86 -6.71 2.04
N LYS A 35 -14.73 -6.62 0.71
CA LYS A 35 -14.34 -7.77 -0.12
C LYS A 35 -12.91 -8.25 0.21
N ALA A 36 -11.97 -7.31 0.43
CA ALA A 36 -10.61 -7.67 0.80
C ALA A 36 -10.56 -8.36 2.17
N GLN A 37 -11.28 -7.85 3.16
CA GLN A 37 -11.40 -8.48 4.48
C GLN A 37 -12.01 -9.89 4.42
N GLN A 38 -13.07 -10.08 3.63
CA GLN A 38 -13.66 -11.40 3.42
C GLN A 38 -12.64 -12.40 2.87
N ARG A 39 -11.77 -11.97 1.94
CA ARG A 39 -10.69 -12.81 1.39
C ARG A 39 -9.61 -13.12 2.43
N VAL A 40 -9.21 -12.14 3.24
CA VAL A 40 -8.29 -12.38 4.37
C VAL A 40 -8.88 -13.44 5.30
N THR A 41 -10.13 -13.28 5.71
CA THR A 41 -10.82 -14.23 6.59
C THR A 41 -10.93 -15.62 5.95
N ALA A 42 -11.26 -15.69 4.66
CA ALA A 42 -11.38 -16.97 3.93
C ALA A 42 -10.03 -17.70 3.77
N SER A 43 -8.91 -16.97 3.66
CA SER A 43 -7.57 -17.57 3.55
C SER A 43 -6.96 -17.97 4.91
N THR A 44 -7.44 -17.41 6.02
CA THR A 44 -6.90 -17.64 7.36
C THR A 44 -6.93 -19.10 7.81
N PRO A 45 -8.01 -19.88 7.61
CA PRO A 45 -8.03 -21.30 8.03
C PRO A 45 -6.92 -22.10 7.35
N TYR A 46 -6.75 -21.97 6.05
CA TYR A 46 -5.70 -22.66 5.29
C TYR A 46 -4.30 -22.27 5.80
N ALA A 47 -4.02 -20.98 5.94
CA ALA A 47 -2.72 -20.50 6.43
C ALA A 47 -2.43 -20.99 7.86
N ARG A 48 -3.46 -21.08 8.71
CA ARG A 48 -3.33 -21.58 10.09
C ARG A 48 -3.02 -23.07 10.12
N GLU A 49 -3.75 -23.89 9.38
CA GLU A 49 -3.51 -25.36 9.35
C GLU A 49 -2.15 -25.67 8.70
N LEU A 50 -1.76 -24.93 7.67
CA LEU A 50 -0.44 -25.05 7.07
C LEU A 50 0.68 -24.67 8.05
N THR A 51 0.51 -23.61 8.84
CA THR A 51 1.45 -23.24 9.91
C THR A 51 1.53 -24.33 10.96
N ARG A 52 0.41 -24.92 11.38
CA ARG A 52 0.38 -26.04 12.34
C ARG A 52 1.10 -27.27 11.80
N ALA A 53 0.87 -27.62 10.54
CA ALA A 53 1.52 -28.74 9.89
C ALA A 53 3.06 -28.55 9.83
N VAL A 54 3.52 -27.37 9.37
CA VAL A 54 4.96 -27.04 9.34
C VAL A 54 5.57 -27.06 10.76
N SER A 55 4.87 -26.50 11.74
CA SER A 55 5.34 -26.52 13.14
C SER A 55 5.42 -27.93 13.70
N ALA A 56 4.44 -28.80 13.39
CA ALA A 56 4.46 -30.19 13.83
C ALA A 56 5.65 -30.94 13.23
N VAL A 57 5.87 -30.83 11.92
CA VAL A 57 7.03 -31.48 11.28
C VAL A 57 8.34 -30.94 11.84
N ALA A 58 8.47 -29.64 12.03
CA ALA A 58 9.67 -29.02 12.59
C ALA A 58 9.95 -29.48 14.04
N THR A 59 8.90 -29.74 14.83
CA THR A 59 9.02 -30.20 16.23
C THR A 59 9.39 -31.68 16.32
N TYR A 60 8.79 -32.51 15.45
CA TYR A 60 8.98 -33.98 15.53
C TYR A 60 10.05 -34.52 14.56
N SER A 61 10.60 -33.69 13.68
CA SER A 61 11.66 -34.06 12.75
C SER A 61 12.90 -33.20 13.04
N SER A 62 13.99 -33.85 13.43
CA SER A 62 15.31 -33.21 13.64
C SER A 62 16.02 -32.87 12.31
N THR A 63 15.26 -32.63 11.24
CA THR A 63 15.79 -32.49 9.89
C THR A 63 16.24 -31.04 9.65
N ASN A 64 17.52 -30.84 9.37
CA ASN A 64 18.04 -29.58 8.85
C ASN A 64 17.52 -29.36 7.42
N HIS A 65 16.63 -28.42 7.25
CA HIS A 65 16.11 -28.05 5.92
C HIS A 65 16.68 -26.69 5.49
N PRO A 66 17.07 -26.50 4.22
CA PRO A 66 17.64 -25.21 3.76
C PRO A 66 16.78 -23.98 4.13
N LEU A 67 15.45 -24.10 4.09
CA LEU A 67 14.53 -23.00 4.41
C LEU A 67 14.37 -22.73 5.92
N THR A 68 14.89 -23.58 6.80
CA THR A 68 14.81 -23.44 8.27
C THR A 68 16.16 -23.23 8.92
N THR A 69 17.26 -23.52 8.21
CA THR A 69 18.62 -23.42 8.76
C THR A 69 19.21 -22.06 8.38
N PRO A 70 19.56 -21.20 9.36
CA PRO A 70 20.24 -19.93 9.08
C PRO A 70 21.63 -20.19 8.49
N SER A 71 22.05 -19.35 7.55
CA SER A 71 23.44 -19.32 7.09
C SER A 71 24.37 -18.90 8.25
N GLU A 72 25.48 -19.59 8.42
CA GLU A 72 26.49 -19.22 9.46
C GLU A 72 27.12 -17.84 9.16
N LYS A 73 27.22 -17.47 7.90
CA LYS A 73 27.78 -16.19 7.44
C LYS A 73 26.88 -15.58 6.37
N PRO A 74 25.77 -14.97 6.75
CA PRO A 74 24.87 -14.37 5.78
C PRO A 74 25.55 -13.17 5.11
N ILE A 75 25.46 -13.08 3.79
CA ILE A 75 26.07 -12.04 2.95
C ILE A 75 25.01 -11.13 2.37
N ARG A 76 23.84 -11.69 1.97
CA ARG A 76 22.83 -10.96 1.21
C ARG A 76 21.42 -11.23 1.70
N ALA A 77 20.61 -10.16 1.78
CA ALA A 77 19.21 -10.24 2.15
C ALA A 77 18.31 -9.71 1.04
N ALA A 78 17.26 -10.47 0.70
CA ALA A 78 16.18 -9.99 -0.17
C ALA A 78 15.14 -9.21 0.65
N ILE A 79 14.66 -8.10 0.08
CA ILE A 79 13.59 -7.29 0.64
C ILE A 79 12.45 -7.23 -0.38
N LEU A 80 11.33 -7.90 -0.07
CA LEU A 80 10.09 -7.78 -0.84
C LEU A 80 9.27 -6.63 -0.29
N ILE A 81 9.01 -5.62 -1.12
CA ILE A 81 8.20 -4.44 -0.75
C ILE A 81 6.87 -4.48 -1.50
N ILE A 82 5.76 -4.53 -0.76
CA ILE A 82 4.41 -4.49 -1.31
C ILE A 82 3.87 -3.06 -1.23
N SER A 83 3.61 -2.47 -2.40
CA SER A 83 3.08 -1.11 -2.57
C SER A 83 1.86 -1.11 -3.50
N ALA A 84 1.27 0.08 -3.72
CA ALA A 84 0.14 0.23 -4.62
C ALA A 84 0.55 0.35 -6.10
N ASP A 85 -0.31 -0.14 -6.99
CA ASP A 85 -0.25 0.17 -8.42
C ASP A 85 -0.82 1.56 -8.72
N ARG A 86 -1.84 1.98 -7.97
CA ARG A 86 -2.56 3.22 -8.20
C ARG A 86 -2.27 4.24 -7.10
N GLY A 87 -2.37 5.51 -7.43
CA GLY A 87 -2.24 6.61 -6.47
C GLY A 87 -3.50 6.84 -5.64
N MET A 88 -3.54 8.02 -5.02
CA MET A 88 -4.66 8.52 -4.21
C MET A 88 -4.97 7.67 -2.97
N ALA A 89 -3.98 6.95 -2.48
CA ALA A 89 -4.05 6.16 -1.24
C ALA A 89 -3.29 6.83 -0.07
N GLY A 90 -3.23 8.16 -0.05
CA GLY A 90 -2.52 8.91 0.98
C GLY A 90 -1.05 8.50 1.10
N ALA A 91 -0.57 8.28 2.31
CA ALA A 91 0.81 7.91 2.60
C ALA A 91 1.10 6.40 2.48
N TYR A 92 0.12 5.55 2.12
CA TYR A 92 0.24 4.08 2.11
C TYR A 92 1.52 3.59 1.44
N SER A 93 1.74 3.92 0.15
CA SER A 93 2.93 3.47 -0.58
C SER A 93 4.22 4.08 -0.05
N ASN A 94 4.18 5.34 0.38
CA ASN A 94 5.35 6.01 0.93
C ASN A 94 5.78 5.40 2.26
N ASN A 95 4.82 5.00 3.11
CA ASN A 95 5.12 4.33 4.37
C ASN A 95 5.76 2.96 4.14
N ALA A 96 5.24 2.15 3.21
CA ALA A 96 5.84 0.86 2.86
C ALA A 96 7.26 1.03 2.28
N ILE A 97 7.48 2.01 1.41
CA ILE A 97 8.80 2.29 0.85
C ILE A 97 9.76 2.77 1.95
N LYS A 98 9.31 3.66 2.84
CA LYS A 98 10.12 4.15 3.96
C LYS A 98 10.54 3.03 4.89
N GLU A 99 9.62 2.12 5.21
CA GLU A 99 9.93 0.93 6.01
C GLU A 99 10.99 0.05 5.34
N GLY A 100 10.90 -0.10 3.99
CA GLY A 100 11.90 -0.80 3.19
C GLY A 100 13.28 -0.15 3.25
N GLU A 101 13.34 1.16 3.20
CA GLU A 101 14.58 1.92 3.31
C GLU A 101 15.21 1.79 4.70
N GLN A 102 14.39 1.84 5.75
CA GLN A 102 14.83 1.65 7.14
C GLN A 102 15.40 0.25 7.35
N LEU A 103 14.69 -0.78 6.87
CA LEU A 103 15.19 -2.14 6.93
C LEU A 103 16.49 -2.32 6.13
N ALA A 104 16.56 -1.76 4.91
CA ALA A 104 17.78 -1.84 4.09
C ALA A 104 18.98 -1.19 4.79
N THR A 105 18.79 -0.11 5.53
CA THR A 105 19.84 0.54 6.33
C THR A 105 20.27 -0.37 7.49
N LEU A 106 19.32 -0.94 8.23
CA LEU A 106 19.57 -1.87 9.33
C LEU A 106 20.34 -3.12 8.87
N LEU A 107 19.98 -3.70 7.73
CA LEU A 107 20.66 -4.87 7.17
C LEU A 107 22.09 -4.53 6.72
N LYS A 108 22.32 -3.34 6.17
CA LYS A 108 23.67 -2.85 5.83
C LYS A 108 24.54 -2.65 7.07
N GLU A 109 23.98 -2.13 8.15
CA GLU A 109 24.69 -2.02 9.44
C GLU A 109 25.09 -3.38 10.00
N ARG A 110 24.30 -4.43 9.72
CA ARG A 110 24.66 -5.83 10.01
C ARG A 110 25.67 -6.43 9.03
N GLY A 111 26.14 -5.66 8.03
CA GLY A 111 27.08 -6.12 7.01
C GLY A 111 26.47 -6.83 5.81
N LEU A 112 25.14 -6.87 5.69
CA LEU A 112 24.43 -7.56 4.62
C LEU A 112 24.23 -6.66 3.40
N GLN A 113 24.44 -7.19 2.20
CA GLN A 113 24.00 -6.58 0.96
C GLN A 113 22.48 -6.76 0.82
N THR A 114 21.79 -5.78 0.22
CA THR A 114 20.33 -5.84 0.06
C THR A 114 19.94 -5.95 -1.40
N THR A 115 19.05 -6.90 -1.71
CA THR A 115 18.47 -7.12 -3.03
C THR A 115 16.97 -6.84 -2.97
N SER A 116 16.43 -6.00 -3.87
CA SER A 116 15.06 -5.50 -3.78
C SER A 116 14.15 -6.19 -4.78
N TYR A 117 13.02 -6.72 -4.26
CA TYR A 117 11.90 -7.26 -5.02
C TYR A 117 10.67 -6.39 -4.76
N LEU A 118 9.98 -5.98 -5.82
CA LEU A 118 8.96 -4.94 -5.70
C LEU A 118 7.61 -5.38 -6.26
N VAL A 119 6.56 -5.26 -5.47
CA VAL A 119 5.17 -5.40 -5.91
C VAL A 119 4.50 -4.03 -5.90
N GLY A 120 3.87 -3.66 -7.05
CA GLY A 120 3.17 -2.41 -7.24
C GLY A 120 4.01 -1.31 -7.88
N ARG A 121 3.40 -0.63 -8.85
CA ARG A 121 4.07 0.41 -9.68
C ARG A 121 4.66 1.55 -8.88
N LYS A 122 4.13 1.86 -7.69
CA LYS A 122 4.62 3.00 -6.89
C LYS A 122 6.03 2.75 -6.37
N ALA A 123 6.32 1.54 -5.85
CA ALA A 123 7.67 1.17 -5.44
C ALA A 123 8.61 1.05 -6.66
N VAL A 124 8.16 0.41 -7.75
CA VAL A 124 8.95 0.27 -8.97
C VAL A 124 9.38 1.64 -9.52
N ASN A 125 8.44 2.59 -9.61
CA ASN A 125 8.74 3.94 -10.12
C ASN A 125 9.68 4.70 -9.18
N TYR A 126 9.53 4.56 -7.87
CA TYR A 126 10.42 5.17 -6.88
C TYR A 126 11.86 4.66 -7.01
N TYR A 127 12.04 3.33 -7.11
CA TYR A 127 13.35 2.71 -7.24
C TYR A 127 14.02 3.07 -8.58
N ARG A 128 13.28 3.04 -9.68
CA ARG A 128 13.77 3.48 -10.99
C ARG A 128 14.20 4.95 -10.98
N PHE A 129 13.39 5.82 -10.40
CA PHE A 129 13.73 7.25 -10.29
C PHE A 129 15.01 7.50 -9.48
N ARG A 130 15.27 6.66 -8.49
CA ARG A 130 16.47 6.69 -7.64
C ARG A 130 17.65 5.89 -8.22
N ASN A 131 17.52 5.33 -9.42
CA ASN A 131 18.52 4.47 -10.05
C ASN A 131 18.97 3.30 -9.16
N ARG A 132 18.05 2.70 -8.40
CA ARG A 132 18.33 1.55 -7.55
C ARG A 132 18.08 0.25 -8.30
N ALA A 133 18.91 -0.75 -8.02
CA ALA A 133 18.77 -2.07 -8.60
C ALA A 133 17.45 -2.73 -8.14
N ILE A 134 16.79 -3.40 -9.07
CA ILE A 134 15.56 -4.16 -8.87
C ILE A 134 15.82 -5.58 -9.39
N ALA A 135 15.75 -6.58 -8.52
CA ALA A 135 15.94 -7.98 -8.90
C ALA A 135 14.66 -8.60 -9.49
N GLY A 136 13.49 -8.21 -8.97
CA GLY A 136 12.20 -8.65 -9.50
C GLY A 136 11.13 -7.57 -9.29
N SER A 137 10.18 -7.48 -10.24
CA SER A 137 9.09 -6.51 -10.12
C SER A 137 7.80 -7.01 -10.74
N TRP A 138 6.69 -6.86 -9.99
CA TRP A 138 5.36 -7.25 -10.40
C TRP A 138 4.38 -6.10 -10.18
N SER A 139 3.38 -5.99 -11.05
CA SER A 139 2.40 -4.91 -10.96
C SER A 139 1.07 -5.28 -11.65
N GLY A 140 0.03 -4.52 -11.34
CA GLY A 140 -1.29 -4.67 -11.96
C GLY A 140 -2.32 -5.35 -11.09
N PHE A 141 -1.94 -5.90 -9.94
CA PHE A 141 -2.81 -6.68 -9.06
C PHE A 141 -2.79 -6.24 -7.59
N SER A 142 -2.14 -5.11 -7.22
CA SER A 142 -2.00 -4.69 -5.82
C SER A 142 -3.33 -4.53 -5.09
N ASP A 143 -4.39 -4.08 -5.77
CA ASP A 143 -5.72 -3.87 -5.21
C ASP A 143 -6.62 -5.12 -5.22
N ASN A 144 -6.21 -6.19 -5.89
CA ASN A 144 -6.95 -7.44 -6.00
C ASN A 144 -6.03 -8.64 -6.30
N PRO A 145 -5.09 -8.99 -5.41
CA PRO A 145 -4.15 -10.07 -5.65
C PRO A 145 -4.85 -11.43 -5.70
N THR A 146 -4.35 -12.34 -6.56
CA THR A 146 -4.73 -13.74 -6.60
C THR A 146 -3.65 -14.62 -5.99
N TYR A 147 -3.96 -15.89 -5.75
CA TYR A 147 -2.97 -16.84 -5.25
C TYR A 147 -1.85 -17.08 -6.27
N GLU A 148 -2.18 -17.09 -7.55
CA GLU A 148 -1.22 -17.23 -8.65
C GLU A 148 -0.20 -16.10 -8.66
N ASN A 149 -0.65 -14.85 -8.42
CA ASN A 149 0.26 -13.71 -8.30
C ASN A 149 1.22 -13.87 -7.10
N ALA A 150 0.70 -14.34 -5.97
CA ALA A 150 1.53 -14.59 -4.80
C ALA A 150 2.52 -15.73 -5.02
N LYS A 151 2.08 -16.77 -5.71
CA LYS A 151 2.93 -17.91 -6.08
C LYS A 151 4.09 -17.49 -6.97
N GLU A 152 3.83 -16.71 -8.03
CA GLU A 152 4.89 -16.19 -8.92
C GLU A 152 5.97 -15.40 -8.15
N VAL A 153 5.55 -14.54 -7.22
CA VAL A 153 6.46 -13.78 -6.37
C VAL A 153 7.21 -14.69 -5.40
N ALA A 154 6.52 -15.65 -4.78
CA ALA A 154 7.11 -16.58 -3.83
C ALA A 154 8.13 -17.51 -4.51
N ASP A 155 7.81 -18.03 -5.69
CA ASP A 155 8.71 -18.89 -6.48
C ASP A 155 10.03 -18.15 -6.78
N ALA A 156 9.96 -16.89 -7.21
CA ALA A 156 11.16 -16.08 -7.47
C ALA A 156 12.02 -15.88 -6.21
N LEU A 157 11.40 -15.66 -5.05
CA LEU A 157 12.10 -15.52 -3.79
C LEU A 157 12.71 -16.84 -3.30
N ILE A 158 11.99 -17.96 -3.46
CA ILE A 158 12.48 -19.29 -3.09
C ILE A 158 13.69 -19.69 -3.97
N ILE A 159 13.62 -19.43 -5.27
CA ILE A 159 14.75 -19.68 -6.18
C ILE A 159 15.98 -18.87 -5.74
N ALA A 160 15.82 -17.59 -5.42
CA ALA A 160 16.90 -16.76 -4.93
C ALA A 160 17.48 -17.23 -3.58
N PHE A 161 16.63 -17.77 -2.68
CA PHE A 161 17.07 -18.29 -1.38
C PHE A 161 17.79 -19.65 -1.48
N LEU A 162 17.38 -20.48 -2.43
CA LEU A 162 18.01 -21.78 -2.66
C LEU A 162 19.31 -21.68 -3.47
N ALA A 163 19.54 -20.57 -4.15
CA ALA A 163 20.81 -20.27 -4.79
C ALA A 163 21.88 -19.94 -3.76
N ASP A 164 23.08 -20.49 -3.94
CA ASP A 164 24.21 -20.20 -3.04
C ASP A 164 24.63 -18.73 -3.16
N ALA A 165 24.41 -17.94 -2.12
CA ALA A 165 24.76 -16.52 -2.08
C ALA A 165 26.28 -16.26 -2.20
N GLN A 166 27.13 -17.25 -1.94
CA GLN A 166 28.58 -17.16 -2.12
C GLN A 166 29.00 -17.42 -3.57
N ALA A 167 28.30 -18.31 -4.26
CA ALA A 167 28.62 -18.71 -5.63
C ALA A 167 27.83 -17.90 -6.68
N ASP A 168 26.60 -17.46 -6.37
CA ASP A 168 25.71 -16.74 -7.26
C ASP A 168 25.34 -15.35 -6.72
N VAL A 169 25.51 -14.33 -7.57
CA VAL A 169 25.15 -12.93 -7.25
C VAL A 169 23.64 -12.78 -7.02
N ALA A 170 22.81 -13.67 -7.57
CA ALA A 170 21.36 -13.68 -7.36
C ALA A 170 20.94 -14.37 -6.06
N GLY A 171 21.81 -15.18 -5.45
CA GLY A 171 21.54 -15.91 -4.19
C GLY A 171 21.37 -14.97 -3.00
N VAL A 172 20.48 -15.34 -2.06
CA VAL A 172 20.24 -14.59 -0.82
C VAL A 172 20.12 -15.52 0.37
N ASP A 173 20.60 -15.07 1.53
CA ASP A 173 20.60 -15.83 2.80
C ASP A 173 19.41 -15.52 3.69
N GLU A 174 18.81 -14.31 3.53
CA GLU A 174 17.64 -13.89 4.30
C GLU A 174 16.59 -13.31 3.34
N ILE A 175 15.30 -13.53 3.64
CA ILE A 175 14.18 -12.88 2.95
C ILE A 175 13.31 -12.15 3.96
N HIS A 176 13.13 -10.87 3.71
CA HIS A 176 12.26 -9.99 4.46
C HIS A 176 11.11 -9.51 3.59
N ILE A 177 9.92 -9.45 4.17
CA ILE A 177 8.72 -8.93 3.51
C ILE A 177 8.26 -7.65 4.21
N ILE A 178 7.98 -6.62 3.42
CA ILE A 178 7.39 -5.39 3.88
C ILE A 178 5.99 -5.30 3.31
N PHE A 179 5.04 -5.25 4.20
CA PHE A 179 3.63 -5.15 3.88
C PHE A 179 2.91 -4.27 4.89
N THR A 180 1.71 -3.83 4.55
CA THR A 180 0.90 -3.02 5.46
C THR A 180 -0.19 -3.88 6.08
N GLU A 181 -0.09 -4.12 7.38
CA GLU A 181 -1.09 -4.84 8.15
C GLU A 181 -2.36 -4.00 8.29
N PHE A 182 -3.50 -4.65 8.09
CA PHE A 182 -4.80 -4.02 8.29
C PHE A 182 -5.30 -4.32 9.71
N GLU A 183 -5.11 -3.39 10.62
CA GLU A 183 -5.62 -3.49 12.00
C GLU A 183 -7.07 -3.03 12.10
N SER A 184 -7.37 -1.89 11.47
CA SER A 184 -8.71 -1.30 11.46
C SER A 184 -8.90 -0.35 10.28
N MET A 185 -10.11 0.19 10.11
CA MET A 185 -10.39 1.23 9.12
C MET A 185 -9.58 2.52 9.35
N MET A 186 -9.13 2.76 10.57
CA MET A 186 -8.37 3.96 10.96
C MET A 186 -6.87 3.69 10.99
N THR A 187 -6.46 2.48 11.38
CA THR A 187 -5.05 2.13 11.62
C THR A 187 -4.60 1.08 10.61
N GLN A 188 -3.57 1.42 9.84
CA GLN A 188 -2.83 0.52 8.96
C GLN A 188 -1.36 0.74 9.24
N ASN A 189 -0.64 -0.34 9.55
CA ASN A 189 0.75 -0.28 9.96
C ASN A 189 1.65 -0.97 8.92
N ALA A 190 2.57 -0.20 8.34
CA ALA A 190 3.63 -0.76 7.50
C ALA A 190 4.66 -1.43 8.40
N GLN A 191 4.97 -2.69 8.15
CA GLN A 191 5.89 -3.47 8.98
C GLN A 191 6.79 -4.37 8.14
N ALA A 192 7.98 -4.60 8.64
CA ALA A 192 8.94 -5.55 8.12
C ALA A 192 8.87 -6.86 8.92
N LYS A 193 8.77 -7.99 8.23
CA LYS A 193 8.87 -9.33 8.87
C LYS A 193 9.89 -10.18 8.14
N ARG A 194 10.76 -10.88 8.88
CA ARG A 194 11.62 -11.90 8.29
C ARG A 194 10.73 -13.09 7.89
N MET A 195 10.90 -13.55 6.67
CA MET A 195 10.16 -14.67 6.13
C MET A 195 11.02 -15.93 6.04
N LEU A 196 12.28 -15.79 5.67
CA LEU A 196 13.27 -16.86 5.62
C LEU A 196 14.61 -16.38 6.19
N PRO A 197 15.39 -17.28 6.81
CA PRO A 197 15.01 -18.63 7.23
C PRO A 197 13.90 -18.60 8.27
N LEU A 198 13.09 -19.65 8.32
CA LEU A 198 12.04 -19.79 9.32
C LEU A 198 12.66 -19.98 10.70
N GLU A 199 12.28 -19.15 11.66
CA GLU A 199 12.63 -19.36 13.04
C GLU A 199 11.70 -20.39 13.67
N VAL A 200 12.24 -21.52 14.07
CA VAL A 200 11.55 -22.45 14.97
C VAL A 200 11.75 -21.93 16.39
N VAL A 201 10.75 -21.23 16.92
CA VAL A 201 10.78 -20.77 18.31
C VAL A 201 10.15 -21.85 19.17
N GLU A 202 10.89 -22.42 20.10
CA GLU A 202 10.33 -23.23 21.18
C GLU A 202 9.47 -22.30 22.05
N SER A 203 8.16 -22.33 21.83
CA SER A 203 7.23 -21.56 22.64
C SER A 203 6.84 -22.35 23.87
N ALA A 204 7.20 -21.85 25.05
CA ALA A 204 6.66 -22.34 26.32
C ALA A 204 5.17 -22.02 26.51
N ALA A 205 4.59 -21.19 25.62
CA ALA A 205 3.16 -20.87 25.65
C ALA A 205 2.35 -22.02 25.02
N PRO A 206 1.21 -22.39 25.60
CA PRO A 206 0.33 -23.38 25.01
C PRO A 206 -0.04 -23.00 23.58
N VAL A 207 0.16 -23.91 22.63
CA VAL A 207 -0.29 -23.70 21.25
C VAL A 207 -1.78 -23.42 21.28
N PRO A 208 -2.26 -22.30 20.71
CA PRO A 208 -3.69 -22.03 20.61
C PRO A 208 -4.41 -23.19 19.89
N GLY A 209 -5.17 -23.99 20.64
CA GLY A 209 -5.87 -25.17 20.13
C GLY A 209 -5.45 -26.50 20.73
N GLY A 210 -4.59 -26.52 21.76
CA GLY A 210 -4.20 -27.72 22.49
C GLY A 210 -2.93 -28.40 21.98
N LEU A 211 -2.63 -29.60 22.49
CA LEU A 211 -1.47 -30.40 22.09
C LEU A 211 -1.48 -30.64 20.58
N LEU A 212 -0.31 -30.52 19.96
CA LEU A 212 -0.13 -30.88 18.55
C LEU A 212 -0.50 -32.36 18.38
N PRO A 213 -1.34 -32.73 17.40
CA PRO A 213 -1.64 -34.12 17.13
C PRO A 213 -0.36 -34.88 16.84
N MET A 214 -0.28 -36.13 17.27
CA MET A 214 0.80 -37.01 16.84
C MET A 214 0.60 -37.35 15.37
N TYR A 215 1.49 -36.89 14.52
CA TYR A 215 1.49 -37.18 13.09
C TYR A 215 2.50 -38.29 12.78
N GLU A 216 2.09 -39.22 11.94
CA GLU A 216 3.01 -40.08 11.20
C GLU A 216 3.31 -39.43 9.85
N PHE A 217 4.59 -39.30 9.52
CA PHE A 217 5.01 -38.62 8.30
C PHE A 217 5.36 -39.63 7.21
N GLU A 218 4.59 -39.70 6.14
CA GLU A 218 4.85 -40.57 5.00
C GLU A 218 5.26 -39.75 3.76
N PRO A 219 6.31 -40.13 3.06
CA PRO A 219 7.24 -41.25 3.31
C PRO A 219 8.35 -40.89 4.34
N SER A 220 8.58 -39.63 4.63
CA SER A 220 9.51 -39.14 5.67
C SER A 220 9.24 -37.69 6.01
N GLY A 221 9.61 -37.22 7.21
CA GLY A 221 9.45 -35.84 7.63
C GLY A 221 10.14 -34.82 6.70
N GLU A 222 11.32 -35.18 6.17
CA GLU A 222 12.05 -34.36 5.21
C GLU A 222 11.28 -34.16 3.90
N LYS A 223 10.72 -35.20 3.30
CA LYS A 223 9.95 -35.11 2.06
C LYS A 223 8.66 -34.33 2.27
N VAL A 224 8.05 -34.46 3.45
CA VAL A 224 6.86 -33.67 3.82
C VAL A 224 7.22 -32.19 3.96
N LEU A 225 8.34 -31.85 4.61
CA LEU A 225 8.85 -30.47 4.70
C LEU A 225 9.16 -29.89 3.33
N ASN A 226 9.83 -30.62 2.46
CA ASN A 226 10.13 -30.19 1.09
C ASN A 226 8.86 -29.81 0.31
N ALA A 227 7.73 -30.48 0.56
CA ALA A 227 6.46 -30.20 -0.10
C ALA A 227 5.68 -29.06 0.60
N LEU A 228 5.73 -28.97 1.92
CA LEU A 228 4.94 -28.00 2.70
C LEU A 228 5.57 -26.60 2.74
N LEU A 229 6.91 -26.50 2.86
CA LEU A 229 7.58 -25.22 3.06
C LEU A 229 7.37 -24.23 1.90
N PRO A 230 7.47 -24.62 0.61
CA PRO A 230 7.13 -23.71 -0.48
C PRO A 230 5.68 -23.20 -0.39
N ARG A 231 4.74 -24.10 -0.09
CA ARG A 231 3.33 -23.75 0.09
C ARG A 231 3.09 -22.79 1.26
N TYR A 232 3.84 -22.97 2.33
CA TYR A 232 3.80 -22.07 3.47
C TYR A 232 4.27 -20.67 3.08
N ILE A 233 5.36 -20.55 2.33
CA ILE A 233 5.89 -19.26 1.85
C ILE A 233 4.89 -18.60 0.90
N GLU A 234 4.35 -19.35 -0.08
CA GLU A 234 3.30 -18.88 -0.98
C GLU A 234 2.10 -18.32 -0.19
N ALA A 235 1.61 -19.06 0.82
CA ALA A 235 0.49 -18.64 1.65
C ALA A 235 0.81 -17.39 2.48
N ARG A 236 2.04 -17.26 2.98
CA ARG A 236 2.51 -16.07 3.73
C ARG A 236 2.57 -14.83 2.83
N VAL A 237 3.12 -14.96 1.62
CA VAL A 237 3.15 -13.88 0.63
C VAL A 237 1.73 -13.48 0.23
N PHE A 238 0.85 -14.47 0.00
CA PHE A 238 -0.55 -14.21 -0.34
C PHE A 238 -1.29 -13.46 0.76
N ASN A 239 -1.14 -13.89 2.02
CA ASN A 239 -1.73 -13.19 3.16
C ASN A 239 -1.22 -11.75 3.27
N ALA A 240 0.08 -11.54 3.13
CA ALA A 240 0.68 -10.19 3.15
C ALA A 240 0.13 -9.29 2.02
N MET A 241 -0.08 -9.84 0.83
CA MET A 241 -0.71 -9.12 -0.29
C MET A 241 -2.17 -8.79 -0.01
N LEU A 242 -2.95 -9.71 0.58
CA LEU A 242 -4.35 -9.46 0.96
C LEU A 242 -4.47 -8.40 2.04
N GLN A 243 -3.63 -8.44 3.07
CA GLN A 243 -3.55 -7.43 4.12
C GLN A 243 -3.21 -6.06 3.54
N SER A 244 -2.22 -6.02 2.64
CA SER A 244 -1.80 -4.81 1.94
C SER A 244 -2.92 -4.25 1.06
N ALA A 245 -3.67 -5.09 0.34
CA ALA A 245 -4.80 -4.66 -0.48
C ALA A 245 -5.93 -4.05 0.38
N ALA A 246 -6.26 -4.66 1.52
CA ALA A 246 -7.25 -4.11 2.46
C ALA A 246 -6.79 -2.74 2.99
N SER A 247 -5.52 -2.62 3.37
CA SER A 247 -4.89 -1.40 3.85
C SER A 247 -4.82 -0.30 2.78
N GLU A 248 -4.51 -0.66 1.53
CA GLU A 248 -4.52 0.24 0.38
C GLU A 248 -5.92 0.85 0.17
N HIS A 249 -6.97 0.02 0.21
CA HIS A 249 -8.35 0.50 0.07
C HIS A 249 -8.79 1.37 1.25
N ALA A 250 -8.39 1.04 2.49
CA ALA A 250 -8.69 1.85 3.67
C ALA A 250 -8.01 3.22 3.61
N ALA A 251 -6.74 3.25 3.25
CA ALA A 251 -5.99 4.49 3.06
C ALA A 251 -6.57 5.34 1.92
N ARG A 252 -6.97 4.72 0.80
CA ARG A 252 -7.64 5.40 -0.31
C ARG A 252 -8.98 5.99 0.11
N ARG A 253 -9.84 5.23 0.81
CA ARG A 253 -11.10 5.74 1.33
C ARG A 253 -10.90 6.98 2.19
N ARG A 254 -9.94 6.95 3.12
CA ARG A 254 -9.62 8.07 4.01
C ARG A 254 -9.12 9.30 3.23
N ALA A 255 -8.22 9.10 2.28
CA ALA A 255 -7.70 10.16 1.43
C ALA A 255 -8.80 10.79 0.57
N MET A 256 -9.71 9.97 0.01
CA MET A 256 -10.84 10.47 -0.79
C MET A 256 -11.87 11.20 0.05
N LYS A 257 -12.13 10.75 1.29
CA LYS A 257 -13.00 11.48 2.23
C LYS A 257 -12.42 12.85 2.54
N SER A 258 -11.16 12.95 2.92
CA SER A 258 -10.47 14.21 3.18
C SER A 258 -10.49 15.15 1.96
N ALA A 259 -10.24 14.62 0.76
CA ALA A 259 -10.31 15.40 -0.48
C ALA A 259 -11.73 15.91 -0.77
N THR A 260 -12.78 15.13 -0.42
CA THR A 260 -14.18 15.54 -0.56
C THR A 260 -14.52 16.67 0.41
N ASP A 261 -14.09 16.54 1.67
CA ASP A 261 -14.31 17.54 2.72
C ASP A 261 -13.59 18.87 2.36
N ASN A 262 -12.32 18.81 1.93
CA ASN A 262 -11.58 19.97 1.44
C ASN A 262 -12.23 20.64 0.22
N ALA A 263 -12.79 19.84 -0.69
CA ALA A 263 -13.51 20.37 -1.84
C ALA A 263 -14.78 21.13 -1.43
N ASP A 264 -15.48 20.70 -0.38
CA ASP A 264 -16.64 21.41 0.16
C ASP A 264 -16.26 22.76 0.76
N GLU A 265 -15.18 22.82 1.52
CA GLU A 265 -14.69 24.08 2.08
C GLU A 265 -14.27 25.05 0.98
N LEU A 266 -13.58 24.56 -0.05
CA LEU A 266 -13.18 25.38 -1.19
C LEU A 266 -14.38 25.88 -1.99
N ILE A 267 -15.45 25.09 -2.17
CA ILE A 267 -16.69 25.52 -2.80
C ILE A 267 -17.36 26.65 -2.00
N LYS A 268 -17.42 26.51 -0.67
CA LYS A 268 -17.97 27.56 0.20
C LYS A 268 -17.16 28.87 0.10
N SER A 269 -15.84 28.78 0.10
CA SER A 269 -14.95 29.94 -0.08
C SER A 269 -15.13 30.61 -1.43
N LEU A 270 -15.11 29.83 -2.52
CA LEU A 270 -15.31 30.35 -3.87
C LEU A 270 -16.71 30.96 -4.08
N THR A 271 -17.73 30.44 -3.40
CA THR A 271 -19.07 31.02 -3.43
C THR A 271 -19.10 32.41 -2.79
N ARG A 272 -18.45 32.57 -1.64
CA ARG A 272 -18.33 33.89 -0.99
C ARG A 272 -17.60 34.90 -1.87
N LEU A 273 -16.48 34.50 -2.47
CA LEU A 273 -15.71 35.35 -3.38
C LEU A 273 -16.49 35.72 -4.64
N ALA A 274 -17.26 34.77 -5.21
CA ALA A 274 -18.10 35.04 -6.35
C ALA A 274 -19.24 36.02 -6.04
N ASN A 275 -19.84 35.92 -4.84
CA ASN A 275 -20.88 36.85 -4.40
C ASN A 275 -20.30 38.25 -4.14
N ALA A 276 -19.12 38.35 -3.50
CA ALA A 276 -18.46 39.63 -3.29
C ALA A 276 -18.07 40.31 -4.62
N ALA A 277 -17.51 39.54 -5.56
CA ALA A 277 -17.18 40.04 -6.89
C ALA A 277 -18.44 40.53 -7.65
N ARG A 278 -19.57 39.81 -7.52
CA ARG A 278 -20.84 40.22 -8.11
C ARG A 278 -21.37 41.53 -7.50
N GLN A 279 -21.30 41.67 -6.16
CA GLN A 279 -21.71 42.89 -5.47
C GLN A 279 -20.86 44.09 -5.90
N ALA A 280 -19.53 43.92 -5.99
CA ALA A 280 -18.61 44.95 -6.44
C ALA A 280 -18.93 45.42 -7.86
N GLU A 281 -19.25 44.44 -8.78
CA GLU A 281 -19.66 44.74 -10.18
C GLU A 281 -20.94 45.55 -10.21
N ILE A 282 -21.98 45.15 -9.47
CA ILE A 282 -23.24 45.87 -9.37
C ILE A 282 -22.99 47.29 -8.83
N THR A 283 -22.20 47.44 -7.77
CA THR A 283 -21.91 48.75 -7.21
C THR A 283 -21.16 49.65 -8.21
N GLN A 284 -20.23 49.11 -8.98
CA GLN A 284 -19.52 49.81 -10.03
C GLN A 284 -20.46 50.24 -11.14
N GLU A 285 -21.32 49.36 -11.63
CA GLU A 285 -22.34 49.71 -12.67
C GLU A 285 -23.28 50.81 -12.22
N ILE A 286 -23.74 50.77 -10.94
CA ILE A 286 -24.57 51.85 -10.37
C ILE A 286 -23.79 53.14 -10.31
N SER A 287 -22.51 53.14 -9.84
CA SER A 287 -21.68 54.33 -9.76
C SER A 287 -21.42 54.96 -11.14
N GLU A 288 -21.20 54.11 -12.16
CA GLU A 288 -21.03 54.57 -13.55
C GLU A 288 -22.31 55.22 -14.12
N ILE A 289 -23.48 54.66 -13.81
CA ILE A 289 -24.76 55.20 -14.25
C ILE A 289 -25.03 56.56 -13.57
N VAL A 290 -24.84 56.66 -12.22
CA VAL A 290 -25.05 57.89 -11.46
C VAL A 290 -24.07 58.97 -11.90
N GLY A 291 -22.76 58.64 -12.01
CA GLY A 291 -21.74 59.58 -12.49
C GLY A 291 -21.98 60.07 -13.92
N GLY A 292 -22.50 59.20 -14.80
CA GLY A 292 -22.91 59.58 -16.15
C GLY A 292 -24.11 60.52 -16.18
N ALA A 293 -25.10 60.30 -15.31
CA ALA A 293 -26.26 61.18 -15.18
C ALA A 293 -25.89 62.56 -14.64
N ASP A 294 -24.99 62.62 -13.60
CA ASP A 294 -24.52 63.89 -13.06
C ASP A 294 -23.68 64.68 -14.08
N ALA A 295 -22.85 63.98 -14.88
CA ALA A 295 -22.07 64.62 -15.95
C ALA A 295 -23.00 65.23 -17.05
N LEU A 296 -24.07 64.51 -17.42
CA LEU A 296 -25.07 65.00 -18.40
C LEU A 296 -25.86 66.18 -17.83
N ALA A 297 -26.27 66.14 -16.57
CA ALA A 297 -26.96 67.26 -15.91
C ALA A 297 -26.09 68.51 -15.83
N SER A 298 -24.80 68.35 -15.53
CA SER A 298 -23.83 69.45 -15.51
C SER A 298 -23.57 70.06 -16.89
N ALA A 299 -23.55 69.21 -17.96
CA ALA A 299 -23.34 69.66 -19.34
C ALA A 299 -24.57 70.44 -19.88
N SER A 300 -25.78 70.04 -19.46
CA SER A 300 -27.00 70.76 -19.85
C SER A 300 -27.20 72.11 -19.11
N ALA A 301 -26.73 72.22 -17.85
CA ALA A 301 -26.77 73.47 -17.08
C ALA A 301 -25.70 74.51 -17.48
N GLY A 302 -24.66 74.12 -18.21
CA GLY A 302 -23.62 75.01 -18.74
C GLY A 302 -23.88 75.53 -20.14
N SER A 303 -25.03 75.18 -20.77
CA SER A 303 -25.41 75.60 -22.12
C SER A 303 -26.54 76.65 -22.16
N GLU A 304 -26.97 77.17 -21.03
CA GLU A 304 -27.77 78.39 -20.87
C GLU A 304 -26.87 79.57 -20.49
#